data_014d1f792980cf8ec151283ce071c144
#
_entry.id   014d1f792980cf8ec151283ce071c144
#
_cell.length_a   1.000
_cell.length_b   1.000
_cell.length_c   1.000
_cell.angle_alpha   90.00
_cell.angle_beta   90.00
_cell.angle_gamma   90.00
#
_symmetry.space_group_name_H-M   'P 1'
#
loop_
_entity.id
_entity.type
_entity.pdbx_description
1 polymer ?
#
loop_
_entity_poly.entity_id
_entity_poly.type
_entity_poly.pdbx_seq_one_letter_code
_entity_poly.pdbx_strand_id
1 'polypeptide(L)'
;MSLTVRGALLWSFAERYASLVVTVISTMVLARLLTPTQVGIFSLCAAVTTVAGILRDFGVTEYLIQEKDLTRDKLRAAFGIAIVIAWSIGLFVFGVRGWVADFYKEPGVAEVLAVLTLNFLILPFASPAFALLSREMAFRKMFAIQFSSNTAQSATAVGLAYAGFGYMSLAWAPVVGILVQTALVTAIQPGSTFLWPSFKEAKGVLHYGSMFVSSRVIETLTRNAHEFI
;
A
#
# COMPACT_ATOMS: atom_id res chain seq x y z
N MET A 1 25.16 -8.33 -12.63
CA MET A 1 24.74 -9.68 -13.04
C MET A 1 23.31 -9.56 -13.57
N SER A 2 23.16 -9.58 -14.89
CA SER A 2 21.85 -9.57 -15.54
C SER A 2 21.15 -10.90 -15.25
N LEU A 3 20.11 -10.83 -14.41
CA LEU A 3 19.25 -12.00 -14.24
C LEU A 3 18.57 -12.27 -15.58
N THR A 4 18.73 -13.48 -16.13
CA THR A 4 17.92 -13.93 -17.26
C THR A 4 16.43 -13.81 -16.87
N VAL A 5 15.55 -13.56 -17.84
CA VAL A 5 14.08 -13.45 -17.64
C VAL A 5 13.53 -14.62 -16.79
N ARG A 6 14.09 -15.81 -16.96
CA ARG A 6 13.80 -17.00 -16.13
C ARG A 6 14.11 -16.79 -14.64
N GLY A 7 15.26 -16.18 -14.33
CA GLY A 7 15.62 -15.89 -12.93
C GLY A 7 14.71 -14.84 -12.29
N ALA A 8 14.30 -13.81 -13.05
CA ALA A 8 13.35 -12.82 -12.59
C ALA A 8 11.97 -13.43 -12.26
N LEU A 9 11.47 -14.29 -13.14
CA LEU A 9 10.22 -15.02 -12.92
C LEU A 9 10.29 -15.93 -11.68
N LEU A 10 11.38 -16.69 -11.52
CA LEU A 10 11.56 -17.56 -10.34
C LEU A 10 11.52 -16.77 -9.02
N TRP A 11 12.15 -15.60 -8.97
CA TRP A 11 12.10 -14.75 -7.77
C TRP A 11 10.71 -14.19 -7.49
N SER A 12 9.96 -13.80 -8.52
CA SER A 12 8.57 -13.33 -8.36
C SER A 12 7.63 -14.45 -7.92
N PHE A 13 7.81 -15.66 -8.43
CA PHE A 13 7.06 -16.83 -7.97
C PHE A 13 7.41 -17.20 -6.53
N ALA A 14 8.71 -17.25 -6.19
CA ALA A 14 9.16 -17.54 -4.84
C ALA A 14 8.60 -16.56 -3.81
N GLU A 15 8.58 -15.25 -4.14
CA GLU A 15 7.96 -14.22 -3.31
C GLU A 15 6.47 -14.50 -3.07
N ARG A 16 5.74 -14.71 -4.16
CA ARG A 16 4.29 -14.90 -4.08
C ARG A 16 3.91 -16.12 -3.24
N TYR A 17 4.59 -17.25 -3.44
CA TYR A 17 4.31 -18.47 -2.67
C TYR A 17 4.78 -18.35 -1.22
N ALA A 18 5.97 -17.80 -0.97
CA ALA A 18 6.46 -17.59 0.39
C ALA A 18 5.54 -16.65 1.18
N SER A 19 5.16 -15.52 0.59
CA SER A 19 4.21 -14.58 1.19
C SER A 19 2.83 -15.21 1.43
N LEU A 20 2.36 -16.04 0.50
CA LEU A 20 1.09 -16.76 0.65
C LEU A 20 1.14 -17.74 1.84
N VAL A 21 2.22 -18.50 1.98
CA VAL A 21 2.39 -19.42 3.12
C VAL A 21 2.39 -18.66 4.44
N VAL A 22 3.14 -17.56 4.54
CA VAL A 22 3.16 -16.70 5.74
C VAL A 22 1.76 -16.15 6.04
N THR A 23 1.04 -15.67 5.03
CA THR A 23 -0.32 -15.13 5.18
C THR A 23 -1.30 -16.20 5.64
N VAL A 24 -1.27 -17.40 5.03
CA VAL A 24 -2.18 -18.51 5.40
C VAL A 24 -1.94 -18.93 6.85
N ILE A 25 -0.67 -19.16 7.23
CA ILE A 25 -0.33 -19.54 8.61
C ILE A 25 -0.80 -18.45 9.59
N SER A 26 -0.50 -17.19 9.29
CA SER A 26 -0.90 -16.05 10.11
C SER A 26 -2.42 -15.97 10.27
N THR A 27 -3.16 -16.11 9.16
CA THR A 27 -4.65 -16.09 9.18
C THR A 27 -5.21 -17.24 10.00
N MET A 28 -4.64 -18.45 9.87
CA MET A 28 -5.08 -19.61 10.68
C MET A 28 -4.87 -19.39 12.18
N VAL A 29 -3.75 -18.76 12.57
CA VAL A 29 -3.47 -18.44 13.96
C VAL A 29 -4.40 -17.33 14.45
N LEU A 30 -4.57 -16.26 13.68
CA LEU A 30 -5.46 -15.14 14.02
C LEU A 30 -6.92 -15.57 14.15
N ALA A 31 -7.39 -16.50 13.31
CA ALA A 31 -8.74 -17.05 13.39
C ALA A 31 -9.02 -17.83 14.69
N ARG A 32 -7.97 -18.27 15.39
CA ARG A 32 -8.08 -18.91 16.72
C ARG A 32 -7.96 -17.91 17.87
N LEU A 33 -7.31 -16.78 17.66
CA LEU A 33 -7.03 -15.77 18.68
C LEU A 33 -8.09 -14.67 18.74
N LEU A 34 -8.70 -14.35 17.59
CA LEU A 34 -9.64 -13.24 17.45
C LEU A 34 -11.08 -13.75 17.36
N THR A 35 -12.00 -12.97 17.93
CA THR A 35 -13.42 -13.23 17.78
C THR A 35 -13.94 -12.79 16.41
N PRO A 36 -15.03 -13.39 15.89
CA PRO A 36 -15.65 -12.95 14.63
C PRO A 36 -16.00 -11.46 14.62
N THR A 37 -16.45 -10.91 15.75
CA THR A 37 -16.77 -9.48 15.90
C THR A 37 -15.52 -8.60 15.71
N GLN A 38 -14.40 -8.98 16.30
CA GLN A 38 -13.12 -8.26 16.15
C GLN A 38 -12.62 -8.25 14.70
N VAL A 39 -12.73 -9.39 14.02
CA VAL A 39 -12.40 -9.50 12.60
C VAL A 39 -13.38 -8.68 11.76
N GLY A 40 -14.67 -8.66 12.12
CA GLY A 40 -15.70 -7.86 11.46
C GLY A 40 -15.41 -6.36 11.52
N ILE A 41 -15.07 -5.82 12.69
CA ILE A 41 -14.69 -4.41 12.87
C ILE A 41 -13.51 -4.05 11.94
N PHE A 42 -12.46 -4.87 11.94
CA PHE A 42 -11.32 -4.64 11.06
C PHE A 42 -11.68 -4.74 9.57
N SER A 43 -12.45 -5.74 9.17
CA SER A 43 -12.84 -5.94 7.77
C SER A 43 -13.63 -4.76 7.21
N LEU A 44 -14.49 -4.16 8.03
CA LEU A 44 -15.23 -2.96 7.69
C LEU A 44 -14.28 -1.77 7.45
N CYS A 45 -13.33 -1.56 8.36
CA CYS A 45 -12.32 -0.51 8.21
C CYS A 45 -11.39 -0.77 7.01
N ALA A 46 -11.04 -2.03 6.77
CA ALA A 46 -10.25 -2.45 5.61
C ALA A 46 -10.98 -2.16 4.29
N ALA A 47 -12.29 -2.35 4.22
CA ALA A 47 -13.08 -2.00 3.04
C ALA A 47 -13.03 -0.49 2.77
N VAL A 48 -13.24 0.35 3.79
CA VAL A 48 -13.14 1.82 3.69
C VAL A 48 -11.75 2.25 3.21
N THR A 49 -10.70 1.71 3.82
CA THR A 49 -9.32 2.06 3.46
C THR A 49 -8.90 1.51 2.11
N THR A 50 -9.48 0.40 1.65
CA THR A 50 -9.26 -0.13 0.29
C THR A 50 -9.82 0.82 -0.77
N VAL A 51 -11.06 1.30 -0.59
CA VAL A 51 -11.65 2.30 -1.49
C VAL A 51 -10.82 3.59 -1.50
N ALA A 52 -10.41 4.08 -0.33
CA ALA A 52 -9.53 5.23 -0.20
C ALA A 52 -8.17 4.99 -0.89
N GLY A 53 -7.64 3.78 -0.81
CA GLY A 53 -6.40 3.34 -1.48
C GLY A 53 -6.49 3.41 -3.01
N ILE A 54 -7.61 2.98 -3.60
CA ILE A 54 -7.84 3.07 -5.05
C ILE A 54 -7.79 4.54 -5.52
N LEU A 55 -8.41 5.44 -4.77
CA LEU A 55 -8.38 6.87 -5.08
C LEU A 55 -6.99 7.49 -4.93
N ARG A 56 -6.20 7.00 -3.97
CA ARG A 56 -4.79 7.40 -3.76
C ARG A 56 -3.89 6.97 -4.91
N ASP A 57 -4.11 5.78 -5.46
CA ASP A 57 -3.30 5.22 -6.54
C ASP A 57 -3.61 5.91 -7.88
N PHE A 58 -3.33 7.21 -7.93
CA PHE A 58 -3.55 8.08 -9.10
C PHE A 58 -2.56 7.81 -10.25
N GLY A 59 -2.01 6.60 -10.34
CA GLY A 59 -1.07 6.23 -11.41
C GLY A 59 0.31 6.86 -11.29
N VAL A 60 0.67 7.40 -10.12
CA VAL A 60 1.98 8.05 -9.89
C VAL A 60 3.11 7.03 -10.03
N THR A 61 2.93 5.83 -9.52
CA THR A 61 3.92 4.74 -9.62
C THR A 61 4.09 4.30 -11.08
N GLU A 62 3.00 4.13 -11.80
CA GLU A 62 2.97 3.76 -13.21
C GLU A 62 3.60 4.83 -14.09
N TYR A 63 3.33 6.11 -13.79
CA TYR A 63 4.00 7.23 -14.45
C TYR A 63 5.53 7.14 -14.32
N LEU A 64 6.02 6.91 -13.09
CA LEU A 64 7.46 6.80 -12.84
C LEU A 64 8.10 5.60 -13.55
N ILE A 65 7.35 4.49 -13.72
CA ILE A 65 7.83 3.29 -14.42
C ILE A 65 7.87 3.52 -15.93
N GLN A 66 6.88 4.20 -16.51
CA GLN A 66 6.70 4.32 -17.97
C GLN A 66 7.38 5.55 -18.57
N GLU A 67 7.66 6.59 -17.77
CA GLU A 67 8.29 7.82 -18.27
C GLU A 67 9.69 7.54 -18.83
N LYS A 68 9.92 7.86 -20.11
CA LYS A 68 11.17 7.55 -20.82
C LYS A 68 12.34 8.37 -20.27
N ASP A 69 12.13 9.67 -20.10
CA ASP A 69 13.15 10.62 -19.64
C ASP A 69 12.84 11.04 -18.19
N LEU A 70 13.12 10.14 -17.25
CA LEU A 70 12.91 10.39 -15.84
C LEU A 70 14.00 11.30 -15.26
N THR A 71 13.71 12.59 -15.20
CA THR A 71 14.57 13.58 -14.56
C THR A 71 14.31 13.63 -13.04
N ARG A 72 15.28 14.19 -12.29
CA ARG A 72 15.11 14.43 -10.85
C ARG A 72 13.90 15.33 -10.55
N ASP A 73 13.62 16.30 -11.41
CA ASP A 73 12.48 17.21 -11.22
C ASP A 73 11.13 16.49 -11.42
N LYS A 74 11.03 15.58 -12.40
CA LYS A 74 9.86 14.72 -12.57
C LYS A 74 9.65 13.79 -11.37
N LEU A 75 10.72 13.19 -10.85
CA LEU A 75 10.66 12.36 -9.65
C LEU A 75 10.18 13.14 -8.43
N ARG A 76 10.69 14.36 -8.24
CA ARG A 76 10.28 15.28 -7.16
C ARG A 76 8.84 15.74 -7.31
N ALA A 77 8.39 15.96 -8.54
CA ALA A 77 7.00 16.32 -8.82
C ALA A 77 6.04 15.16 -8.53
N ALA A 78 6.39 13.95 -8.96
CA ALA A 78 5.63 12.73 -8.68
C ALA A 78 5.54 12.48 -7.16
N PHE A 79 6.63 12.63 -6.43
CA PHE A 79 6.66 12.53 -4.97
C PHE A 79 5.77 13.57 -4.30
N GLY A 80 5.85 14.84 -4.72
CA GLY A 80 5.02 15.92 -4.19
C GLY A 80 3.52 15.66 -4.40
N ILE A 81 3.13 15.22 -5.59
CA ILE A 81 1.73 14.84 -5.91
C ILE A 81 1.29 13.64 -5.08
N ALA A 82 2.13 12.61 -4.96
CA ALA A 82 1.82 11.43 -4.13
C ALA A 82 1.56 11.81 -2.67
N ILE A 83 2.38 12.71 -2.09
CA ILE A 83 2.16 13.22 -0.74
C ILE A 83 0.82 13.96 -0.63
N VAL A 84 0.57 14.92 -1.53
CA VAL A 84 -0.66 15.73 -1.48
C VAL A 84 -1.90 14.85 -1.56
N ILE A 85 -1.94 13.92 -2.50
CA ILE A 85 -3.09 13.01 -2.67
C ILE A 85 -3.23 12.10 -1.45
N ALA A 86 -2.16 11.41 -1.04
CA ALA A 86 -2.23 10.45 0.05
C ALA A 86 -2.57 11.10 1.39
N TRP A 87 -1.99 12.26 1.69
CA TRP A 87 -2.28 12.98 2.93
C TRP A 87 -3.68 13.59 2.93
N SER A 88 -4.15 14.11 1.80
CA SER A 88 -5.53 14.62 1.68
C SER A 88 -6.54 13.50 1.93
N ILE A 89 -6.34 12.33 1.34
CA ILE A 89 -7.21 11.17 1.55
C ILE A 89 -7.08 10.66 2.98
N GLY A 90 -5.87 10.55 3.53
CA GLY A 90 -5.65 10.17 4.91
C GLY A 90 -6.37 11.10 5.88
N LEU A 91 -6.23 12.41 5.70
CA LEU A 91 -6.91 13.42 6.52
C LEU A 91 -8.44 13.34 6.39
N PHE A 92 -8.96 13.09 5.19
CA PHE A 92 -10.38 12.86 4.96
C PHE A 92 -10.87 11.63 5.71
N VAL A 93 -10.19 10.47 5.58
CA VAL A 93 -10.56 9.23 6.31
C VAL A 93 -10.51 9.44 7.80
N PHE A 94 -9.47 10.13 8.29
CA PHE A 94 -9.37 10.50 9.70
C PHE A 94 -10.50 11.40 10.17
N GLY A 95 -10.92 12.36 9.36
CA GLY A 95 -12.02 13.29 9.66
C GLY A 95 -13.38 12.59 9.75
N VAL A 96 -13.65 11.65 8.85
CA VAL A 96 -14.95 10.95 8.79
C VAL A 96 -15.03 9.73 9.71
N ARG A 97 -13.95 9.34 10.39
CA ARG A 97 -13.89 8.12 11.23
C ARG A 97 -14.99 8.04 12.29
N GLY A 98 -15.32 9.17 12.93
CA GLY A 98 -16.37 9.24 13.95
C GLY A 98 -17.75 8.99 13.33
N TRP A 99 -18.04 9.64 12.21
CA TRP A 99 -19.31 9.44 11.49
C TRP A 99 -19.48 7.98 11.03
N VAL A 100 -18.41 7.35 10.54
CA VAL A 100 -18.42 5.94 10.16
C VAL A 100 -18.69 5.06 11.39
N ALA A 101 -18.03 5.32 12.52
CA ALA A 101 -18.23 4.58 13.76
C ALA A 101 -19.68 4.69 14.28
N ASP A 102 -20.25 5.90 14.24
CA ASP A 102 -21.63 6.15 14.63
C ASP A 102 -22.63 5.44 13.71
N PHE A 103 -22.37 5.44 12.41
CA PHE A 103 -23.20 4.77 11.41
C PHE A 103 -23.26 3.25 11.65
N TYR A 104 -22.13 2.63 11.97
CA TYR A 104 -22.06 1.20 12.26
C TYR A 104 -22.35 0.87 13.73
N LYS A 105 -22.50 1.88 14.60
CA LYS A 105 -22.70 1.74 16.05
C LYS A 105 -21.57 0.97 16.77
N GLU A 106 -20.34 1.09 16.24
CA GLU A 106 -19.17 0.37 16.72
C GLU A 106 -18.01 1.36 16.98
N PRO A 107 -17.74 1.76 18.23
CA PRO A 107 -16.68 2.72 18.55
C PRO A 107 -15.28 2.28 18.11
N GLY A 108 -15.01 0.97 18.10
CA GLY A 108 -13.74 0.40 17.63
C GLY A 108 -13.39 0.74 16.18
N VAL A 109 -14.39 1.05 15.35
CA VAL A 109 -14.19 1.47 13.95
C VAL A 109 -13.41 2.78 13.89
N ALA A 110 -13.71 3.76 14.76
CA ALA A 110 -13.00 5.04 14.79
C ALA A 110 -11.52 4.87 15.17
N GLU A 111 -11.24 3.99 16.13
CA GLU A 111 -9.86 3.68 16.57
C GLU A 111 -9.05 3.00 15.46
N VAL A 112 -9.62 1.98 14.84
CA VAL A 112 -8.98 1.23 13.75
C VAL A 112 -8.71 2.14 12.54
N LEU A 113 -9.70 2.96 12.12
CA LEU A 113 -9.52 3.91 11.03
C LEU A 113 -8.42 4.94 11.34
N ALA A 114 -8.34 5.43 12.59
CA ALA A 114 -7.28 6.34 13.01
C ALA A 114 -5.88 5.74 12.82
N VAL A 115 -5.70 4.47 13.22
CA VAL A 115 -4.42 3.77 13.04
C VAL A 115 -4.14 3.50 11.55
N LEU A 116 -5.14 3.02 10.80
CA LEU A 116 -4.97 2.73 9.37
C LEU A 116 -4.66 3.99 8.55
N THR A 117 -5.08 5.17 8.99
CA THR A 117 -4.73 6.45 8.36
C THR A 117 -3.21 6.68 8.29
N LEU A 118 -2.43 6.16 9.24
CA LEU A 118 -0.97 6.26 9.24
C LEU A 118 -0.34 5.66 7.98
N ASN A 119 -0.97 4.64 7.39
CA ASN A 119 -0.49 4.07 6.14
C ASN A 119 -0.48 5.09 5.00
N PHE A 120 -1.49 5.98 4.93
CA PHE A 120 -1.54 7.04 3.92
C PHE A 120 -0.45 8.09 4.13
N LEU A 121 -0.02 8.31 5.36
CA LEU A 121 1.05 9.26 5.66
C LEU A 121 2.44 8.70 5.32
N ILE A 122 2.66 7.40 5.53
CA ILE A 122 3.97 6.76 5.40
C ILE A 122 4.25 6.31 3.96
N LEU A 123 3.24 5.77 3.27
CA LEU A 123 3.39 5.12 1.96
C LEU A 123 4.04 6.01 0.87
N PRO A 124 3.74 7.32 0.75
CA PRO A 124 4.37 8.16 -0.27
C PRO A 124 5.90 8.14 -0.23
N PHE A 125 6.50 7.94 0.92
CA PHE A 125 7.97 7.89 1.07
C PHE A 125 8.59 6.64 0.46
N ALA A 126 7.86 5.51 0.41
CA ALA A 126 8.34 4.28 -0.21
C ALA A 126 8.09 4.25 -1.74
N SER A 127 7.07 4.94 -2.21
CA SER A 127 6.52 4.83 -3.56
C SER A 127 7.53 5.14 -4.68
N PRO A 128 8.30 6.27 -4.67
CA PRO A 128 9.24 6.58 -5.75
C PRO A 128 10.40 5.58 -5.82
N ALA A 129 10.94 5.19 -4.67
CA ALA A 129 12.04 4.25 -4.60
C ALA A 129 11.61 2.85 -5.08
N PHE A 130 10.39 2.44 -4.76
CA PHE A 130 9.83 1.18 -5.24
C PHE A 130 9.58 1.20 -6.76
N ALA A 131 9.09 2.33 -7.31
CA ALA A 131 8.93 2.51 -8.74
C ALA A 131 10.26 2.41 -9.49
N LEU A 132 11.34 2.99 -8.95
CA LEU A 132 12.69 2.89 -9.52
C LEU A 132 13.22 1.45 -9.50
N LEU A 133 13.04 0.72 -8.41
CA LEU A 133 13.41 -0.71 -8.33
C LEU A 133 12.64 -1.55 -9.36
N SER A 134 11.37 -1.24 -9.58
CA SER A 134 10.55 -1.90 -10.60
C SER A 134 11.06 -1.60 -12.01
N ARG A 135 11.43 -0.35 -12.28
CA ARG A 135 12.03 0.09 -13.56
C ARG A 135 13.38 -0.58 -13.83
N GLU A 136 14.19 -0.75 -12.80
CA GLU A 136 15.49 -1.45 -12.86
C GLU A 136 15.34 -2.97 -12.94
N MET A 137 14.11 -3.51 -12.92
CA MET A 137 13.82 -4.94 -12.83
C MET A 137 14.57 -5.64 -11.68
N ALA A 138 14.75 -4.93 -10.57
CA ALA A 138 15.50 -5.42 -9.41
C ALA A 138 14.67 -6.38 -8.55
N PHE A 139 14.08 -7.42 -9.17
CA PHE A 139 13.12 -8.35 -8.55
C PHE A 139 13.62 -8.98 -7.26
N ARG A 140 14.92 -9.30 -7.16
CA ARG A 140 15.48 -9.86 -5.92
C ARG A 140 15.40 -8.88 -4.74
N LYS A 141 15.64 -7.59 -4.99
CA LYS A 141 15.52 -6.55 -3.96
C LYS A 141 14.05 -6.34 -3.58
N MET A 142 13.18 -6.30 -4.58
CA MET A 142 11.73 -6.20 -4.39
C MET A 142 11.19 -7.38 -3.58
N PHE A 143 11.63 -8.61 -3.91
CA PHE A 143 11.33 -9.81 -3.12
C PHE A 143 11.73 -9.63 -1.65
N ALA A 144 12.97 -9.25 -1.38
CA ALA A 144 13.47 -9.12 -0.01
C ALA A 144 12.66 -8.07 0.78
N ILE A 145 12.34 -6.93 0.16
CA ILE A 145 11.55 -5.86 0.78
C ILE A 145 10.13 -6.35 1.08
N GLN A 146 9.46 -6.91 0.08
CA GLN A 146 8.06 -7.31 0.18
C GLN A 146 7.87 -8.48 1.17
N PHE A 147 8.74 -9.50 1.08
CA PHE A 147 8.70 -10.64 1.97
C PHE A 147 8.99 -10.25 3.43
N SER A 148 10.01 -9.40 3.67
CA SER A 148 10.31 -8.90 5.01
C SER A 148 9.17 -8.06 5.58
N SER A 149 8.60 -7.18 4.77
CA SER A 149 7.44 -6.36 5.15
C SER A 149 6.22 -7.22 5.51
N ASN A 150 5.88 -8.19 4.66
CA ASN A 150 4.75 -9.10 4.89
C ASN A 150 4.96 -9.98 6.13
N THR A 151 6.19 -10.46 6.33
CA THR A 151 6.55 -11.25 7.52
C THR A 151 6.46 -10.41 8.80
N ALA A 152 6.97 -9.17 8.77
CA ALA A 152 6.87 -8.24 9.89
C ALA A 152 5.41 -7.90 10.20
N GLN A 153 4.60 -7.63 9.18
CA GLN A 153 3.15 -7.41 9.32
C GLN A 153 2.47 -8.62 9.99
N SER A 154 2.71 -9.83 9.47
CA SER A 154 2.11 -11.06 9.99
C SER A 154 2.55 -11.36 11.42
N ALA A 155 3.85 -11.18 11.72
CA ALA A 155 4.39 -11.37 13.06
C ALA A 155 3.80 -10.35 14.05
N THR A 156 3.64 -9.10 13.63
CA THR A 156 2.99 -8.05 14.45
C THR A 156 1.53 -8.38 14.72
N ALA A 157 0.77 -8.79 13.69
CA ALA A 157 -0.63 -9.18 13.85
C ALA A 157 -0.79 -10.30 14.88
N VAL A 158 -0.01 -11.38 14.72
CA VAL A 158 -0.06 -12.54 15.62
C VAL A 158 0.44 -12.18 17.02
N GLY A 159 1.57 -11.46 17.12
CA GLY A 159 2.15 -11.07 18.40
C GLY A 159 1.21 -10.17 19.23
N LEU A 160 0.61 -9.16 18.62
CA LEU A 160 -0.34 -8.27 19.28
C LEU A 160 -1.65 -8.99 19.61
N ALA A 161 -2.13 -9.88 18.72
CA ALA A 161 -3.33 -10.69 19.02
C ALA A 161 -3.10 -11.60 20.22
N TYR A 162 -1.93 -12.23 20.31
CA TYR A 162 -1.54 -13.05 21.46
C TYR A 162 -1.41 -12.23 22.76
N ALA A 163 -0.95 -10.97 22.65
CA ALA A 163 -0.88 -10.04 23.77
C ALA A 163 -2.25 -9.45 24.17
N GLY A 164 -3.36 -9.84 23.52
CA GLY A 164 -4.71 -9.44 23.89
C GLY A 164 -5.20 -8.12 23.30
N PHE A 165 -4.51 -7.55 22.29
CA PHE A 165 -4.91 -6.29 21.65
C PHE A 165 -6.16 -6.41 20.76
N GLY A 166 -6.72 -7.63 20.56
CA GLY A 166 -7.93 -7.84 19.80
C GLY A 166 -7.86 -7.28 18.36
N TYR A 167 -8.89 -6.54 17.92
CA TYR A 167 -8.94 -5.93 16.58
C TYR A 167 -7.81 -4.95 16.28
N MET A 168 -7.22 -4.33 17.32
CA MET A 168 -6.09 -3.41 17.15
C MET A 168 -4.82 -4.10 16.64
N SER A 169 -4.68 -5.41 16.88
CA SER A 169 -3.57 -6.20 16.33
C SER A 169 -3.57 -6.17 14.78
N LEU A 170 -4.77 -6.25 14.19
CA LEU A 170 -4.95 -6.17 12.73
C LEU A 170 -4.74 -4.75 12.20
N ALA A 171 -5.05 -3.72 13.01
CA ALA A 171 -4.86 -2.32 12.63
C ALA A 171 -3.37 -1.91 12.61
N TRP A 172 -2.59 -2.31 13.61
CA TRP A 172 -1.16 -1.98 13.70
C TRP A 172 -0.28 -2.78 12.74
N ALA A 173 -0.70 -3.99 12.39
CA ALA A 173 0.09 -4.86 11.52
C ALA A 173 0.46 -4.22 10.18
N PRO A 174 -0.46 -3.66 9.37
CA PRO A 174 -0.10 -2.99 8.12
C PRO A 174 0.76 -1.74 8.33
N VAL A 175 0.61 -1.03 9.47
CA VAL A 175 1.47 0.12 9.79
C VAL A 175 2.92 -0.32 10.00
N VAL A 176 3.15 -1.40 10.74
CA VAL A 176 4.50 -1.96 10.90
C VAL A 176 5.02 -2.48 9.57
N GLY A 177 4.19 -3.15 8.78
CA GLY A 177 4.57 -3.61 7.44
C GLY A 177 5.09 -2.47 6.55
N ILE A 178 4.34 -1.36 6.45
CA ILE A 178 4.74 -0.22 5.62
C ILE A 178 5.97 0.51 6.18
N LEU A 179 6.14 0.56 7.49
CA LEU A 179 7.34 1.11 8.11
C LEU A 179 8.59 0.28 7.76
N VAL A 180 8.51 -1.04 7.86
CA VAL A 180 9.59 -1.95 7.45
C VAL A 180 9.88 -1.81 5.97
N GLN A 181 8.85 -1.76 5.12
CA GLN A 181 9.00 -1.54 3.68
C GLN A 181 9.73 -0.24 3.39
N THR A 182 9.30 0.86 4.01
CA THR A 182 9.90 2.19 3.81
C THR A 182 11.34 2.22 4.30
N ALA A 183 11.63 1.62 5.45
CA ALA A 183 12.99 1.54 6.00
C ALA A 183 13.92 0.74 5.08
N LEU A 184 13.50 -0.43 4.59
CA LEU A 184 14.29 -1.27 3.70
C LEU A 184 14.52 -0.60 2.34
N VAL A 185 13.49 0.00 1.75
CA VAL A 185 13.62 0.71 0.48
C VAL A 185 14.57 1.89 0.63
N THR A 186 14.48 2.63 1.73
CA THR A 186 15.40 3.76 2.02
C THR A 186 16.84 3.30 2.19
N ALA A 187 17.05 2.16 2.85
CA ALA A 187 18.40 1.58 3.01
C ALA A 187 19.00 1.12 1.66
N ILE A 188 18.17 0.65 0.73
CA ILE A 188 18.61 0.15 -0.59
C ILE A 188 18.79 1.29 -1.59
N GLN A 189 17.94 2.34 -1.52
CA GLN A 189 17.97 3.50 -2.43
C GLN A 189 17.80 4.83 -1.66
N PRO A 190 18.80 5.26 -0.89
CA PRO A 190 18.68 6.41 0.00
C PRO A 190 18.43 7.75 -0.72
N GLY A 191 18.79 7.85 -2.00
CA GLY A 191 18.62 9.08 -2.80
C GLY A 191 17.21 9.32 -3.37
N SER A 192 16.28 8.40 -3.19
CA SER A 192 14.96 8.45 -3.84
C SER A 192 13.76 8.46 -2.87
N THR A 193 14.00 8.28 -1.57
CA THR A 193 12.93 8.17 -0.57
C THR A 193 12.57 9.51 0.06
N PHE A 194 13.58 10.33 0.38
CA PHE A 194 13.36 11.67 0.95
C PHE A 194 13.72 12.74 -0.06
N LEU A 195 12.79 13.05 -0.94
CA LEU A 195 12.93 14.08 -1.94
C LEU A 195 12.24 15.37 -1.46
N TRP A 196 12.84 16.52 -1.71
CA TRP A 196 12.10 17.79 -1.55
C TRP A 196 11.02 17.86 -2.64
N PRO A 197 9.74 17.98 -2.26
CA PRO A 197 8.66 18.05 -3.24
C PRO A 197 8.84 19.27 -4.15
N SER A 198 8.57 19.08 -5.44
CA SER A 198 8.59 20.14 -6.45
C SER A 198 7.36 19.98 -7.33
N PHE A 199 6.74 21.08 -7.72
CA PHE A 199 5.55 21.07 -8.56
C PHE A 199 5.81 21.57 -9.99
N LYS A 200 7.09 21.80 -10.36
CA LYS A 200 7.45 22.35 -11.68
C LYS A 200 6.97 21.48 -12.84
N GLU A 201 7.06 20.15 -12.70
CA GLU A 201 6.64 19.16 -13.71
C GLU A 201 5.30 18.47 -13.36
N ALA A 202 4.51 19.07 -12.46
CA ALA A 202 3.25 18.48 -11.96
C ALA A 202 2.22 18.22 -13.08
N LYS A 203 2.19 19.06 -14.13
CA LYS A 203 1.25 18.90 -15.25
C LYS A 203 1.36 17.56 -15.95
N GLY A 204 2.59 17.06 -16.18
CA GLY A 204 2.82 15.75 -16.81
C GLY A 204 2.27 14.60 -15.95
N VAL A 205 2.56 14.62 -14.66
CA VAL A 205 2.08 13.61 -13.71
C VAL A 205 0.56 13.63 -13.58
N LEU A 206 -0.05 14.82 -13.48
CA LEU A 206 -1.50 14.97 -13.36
C LEU A 206 -2.22 14.56 -14.65
N HIS A 207 -1.69 14.90 -15.80
CA HIS A 207 -2.26 14.49 -17.10
C HIS A 207 -2.23 12.97 -17.26
N TYR A 208 -1.09 12.34 -16.95
CA TYR A 208 -0.98 10.87 -16.98
C TYR A 208 -1.93 10.22 -15.96
N GLY A 209 -1.96 10.75 -14.74
CA GLY A 209 -2.82 10.24 -13.67
C GLY A 209 -4.30 10.30 -14.03
N SER A 210 -4.77 11.39 -14.64
CA SER A 210 -6.16 11.50 -15.08
C SER A 210 -6.51 10.47 -16.18
N MET A 211 -5.61 10.26 -17.15
CA MET A 211 -5.76 9.20 -18.16
C MET A 211 -5.77 7.80 -17.53
N PHE A 212 -4.88 7.55 -16.58
CA PHE A 212 -4.78 6.27 -15.89
C PHE A 212 -6.05 5.94 -15.10
N VAL A 213 -6.58 6.89 -14.33
CA VAL A 213 -7.85 6.71 -13.59
C VAL A 213 -9.00 6.46 -14.55
N SER A 214 -9.08 7.23 -15.64
CA SER A 214 -10.14 7.05 -16.65
C SER A 214 -10.10 5.65 -17.27
N SER A 215 -8.91 5.16 -17.64
CA SER A 215 -8.76 3.81 -18.20
C SER A 215 -9.09 2.71 -17.18
N ARG A 216 -8.74 2.88 -15.91
CA ARG A 216 -9.09 1.95 -14.83
C ARG A 216 -10.59 1.89 -14.57
N VAL A 217 -11.27 3.03 -14.60
CA VAL A 217 -12.73 3.09 -14.47
C VAL A 217 -13.40 2.35 -15.63
N ILE A 218 -12.97 2.62 -16.87
CA ILE A 218 -13.50 1.96 -18.06
C ILE A 218 -13.25 0.44 -17.99
N GLU A 219 -12.04 0.00 -17.64
CA GLU A 219 -11.69 -1.41 -17.48
C GLU A 219 -12.58 -2.11 -16.45
N THR A 220 -12.79 -1.46 -15.29
CA THR A 220 -13.65 -2.00 -14.23
C THR A 220 -15.11 -2.11 -14.68
N LEU A 221 -15.62 -1.09 -15.36
CA LEU A 221 -16.98 -1.12 -15.91
C LEU A 221 -17.15 -2.20 -16.97
N THR A 222 -16.18 -2.34 -17.87
CA THR A 222 -16.22 -3.35 -18.95
C THR A 222 -16.14 -4.77 -18.36
N ARG A 223 -15.30 -4.98 -17.35
CA ARG A 223 -15.15 -6.30 -16.71
C ARG A 223 -16.42 -6.72 -15.99
N ASN A 224 -17.05 -5.80 -15.25
CA ASN A 224 -18.31 -6.08 -14.58
C ASN A 224 -19.47 -6.26 -15.56
N ALA A 225 -19.45 -5.57 -16.71
CA ALA A 225 -20.47 -5.76 -17.74
C ALA A 225 -20.43 -7.18 -18.37
N HIS A 226 -19.27 -7.82 -18.43
CA HIS A 226 -19.16 -9.23 -18.90
C HIS A 226 -19.68 -10.27 -17.90
N GLU A 227 -19.83 -9.91 -16.62
CA GLU A 227 -20.45 -10.82 -15.63
C GLU A 227 -21.97 -10.79 -15.64
N PHE A 228 -22.59 -9.83 -16.36
CA PHE A 228 -24.04 -9.69 -16.50
C PHE A 228 -24.59 -10.17 -17.84
N ILE A 229 -23.74 -10.71 -18.73
CA ILE A 229 -24.13 -11.33 -20.03
C ILE A 229 -23.87 -12.83 -19.97
#